data_0dbe5e0c8174fc1fe5925010410e854d
#
_entry.id   0dbe5e0c8174fc1fe5925010410e854d
#
_cell.length_a   1.000
_cell.length_b   1.000
_cell.length_c   1.000
_cell.angle_alpha   90.00
_cell.angle_beta   90.00
_cell.angle_gamma   90.00
#
_symmetry.space_group_name_H-M   'P 1'
#
loop_
_entity.id
_entity.type
_entity.pdbx_description
1 polymer ?
#
loop_
_entity_poly.entity_id
_entity_poly.type
_entity_poly.pdbx_seq_one_letter_code
_entity_poly.pdbx_strand_id
1 'polypeptide(L)'
;MRAGITAGKDDKARRRRLARRLIAVQEEQRLRLSRELHDDLGQMLASVALELHSIRADSAELDARLARAAQLIDQLSARVHDAAWSLRPADLDRLGLRASVEDLVSVLCAQLGIPGDVDLEALSRPLEPEVALTLYRIAQEALTNIGKHARPGRVSVTAHIWDNKLRLAVEDNGHGFDGTVAPGSHHLGLAGMKERLALIGGELTVETAKGKGTAIYADVLLSD
;
A
#
# COMPACT_ATOMS: atom_id res chain seq x y z
N MET A 1 -17.52 -17.15 40.89
CA MET A 1 -17.25 -17.43 39.46
C MET A 1 -17.28 -16.21 38.51
N ARG A 2 -17.51 -14.96 38.98
CA ARG A 2 -17.57 -13.74 38.15
C ARG A 2 -16.22 -12.99 37.97
N ALA A 3 -15.21 -13.20 38.81
CA ALA A 3 -13.97 -12.44 38.79
C ALA A 3 -12.98 -12.84 37.68
N GLY A 4 -13.06 -14.05 37.12
CA GLY A 4 -12.13 -14.51 36.09
C GLY A 4 -12.46 -14.01 34.68
N ILE A 5 -13.70 -13.60 34.40
CA ILE A 5 -14.15 -13.15 33.08
C ILE A 5 -13.81 -11.67 32.84
N THR A 6 -13.76 -10.87 33.90
CA THR A 6 -13.39 -9.43 33.84
C THR A 6 -11.87 -9.27 33.61
N ALA A 7 -11.02 -10.05 34.26
CA ALA A 7 -9.57 -9.98 34.10
C ALA A 7 -9.12 -10.30 32.66
N GLY A 8 -9.76 -11.27 31.98
CA GLY A 8 -9.44 -11.62 30.59
C GLY A 8 -9.89 -10.56 29.57
N LYS A 9 -10.99 -9.84 29.84
CA LYS A 9 -11.45 -8.73 28.99
C LYS A 9 -10.54 -7.50 29.12
N ASP A 10 -10.08 -7.18 30.32
CA ASP A 10 -9.16 -6.07 30.58
C ASP A 10 -7.77 -6.32 29.96
N ASP A 11 -7.24 -7.55 30.03
CA ASP A 11 -5.97 -7.90 29.42
C ASP A 11 -6.06 -7.83 27.88
N LYS A 12 -7.17 -8.29 27.28
CA LYS A 12 -7.40 -8.18 25.84
C LYS A 12 -7.55 -6.73 25.37
N ALA A 13 -8.23 -5.89 26.14
CA ALA A 13 -8.34 -4.45 25.86
C ALA A 13 -7.00 -3.75 25.97
N ARG A 14 -6.18 -4.08 26.99
CA ARG A 14 -4.83 -3.54 27.17
C ARG A 14 -3.89 -3.94 26.03
N ARG A 15 -3.91 -5.20 25.58
CA ARG A 15 -3.13 -5.68 24.42
C ARG A 15 -3.53 -4.98 23.14
N ARG A 16 -4.83 -4.79 22.88
CA ARG A 16 -5.32 -4.02 21.73
C ARG A 16 -4.84 -2.57 21.76
N ARG A 17 -4.89 -1.92 22.93
CA ARG A 17 -4.42 -0.53 23.10
C ARG A 17 -2.90 -0.39 22.87
N LEU A 18 -2.11 -1.37 23.33
CA LEU A 18 -0.67 -1.42 23.08
C LEU A 18 -0.36 -1.66 21.59
N ALA A 19 -1.05 -2.59 20.94
CA ALA A 19 -0.89 -2.85 19.51
C ALA A 19 -1.22 -1.62 18.67
N ARG A 20 -2.32 -0.90 18.97
CA ARG A 20 -2.67 0.36 18.30
C ARG A 20 -1.57 1.42 18.47
N ARG A 21 -1.03 1.58 19.68
CA ARG A 21 0.07 2.52 19.93
C ARG A 21 1.34 2.15 19.15
N LEU A 22 1.70 0.88 19.09
CA LEU A 22 2.86 0.41 18.32
C LEU A 22 2.69 0.69 16.83
N ILE A 23 1.50 0.42 16.28
CA ILE A 23 1.17 0.71 14.87
C ILE A 23 1.24 2.23 14.61
N ALA A 24 0.67 3.06 15.49
CA ALA A 24 0.72 4.51 15.34
C ALA A 24 2.16 5.04 15.34
N VAL A 25 3.01 4.58 16.25
CA VAL A 25 4.43 4.95 16.30
C VAL A 25 5.18 4.48 15.06
N GLN A 26 4.90 3.27 14.58
CA GLN A 26 5.50 2.74 13.37
C GLN A 26 5.11 3.54 12.12
N GLU A 27 3.84 3.97 12.03
CA GLU A 27 3.36 4.82 10.94
C GLU A 27 3.97 6.23 11.00
N GLU A 28 4.10 6.82 12.16
CA GLU A 28 4.76 8.11 12.34
C GLU A 28 6.24 8.05 11.92
N GLN A 29 6.96 6.97 12.28
CA GLN A 29 8.33 6.75 11.83
C GLN A 29 8.41 6.56 10.31
N ARG A 30 7.48 5.82 9.71
CA ARG A 30 7.40 5.65 8.25
C ARG A 30 7.18 6.97 7.53
N LEU A 31 6.26 7.79 8.02
CA LEU A 31 5.99 9.13 7.49
C LEU A 31 7.21 10.05 7.55
N ARG A 32 7.93 10.01 8.68
CA ARG A 32 9.14 10.78 8.86
C ARG A 32 10.24 10.36 7.89
N LEU A 33 10.51 9.04 7.80
CA LEU A 33 11.49 8.49 6.87
C LEU A 33 11.15 8.78 5.41
N SER A 34 9.86 8.73 5.05
CA SER A 34 9.40 9.06 3.70
C SER A 34 9.73 10.50 3.32
N ARG A 35 9.47 11.47 4.22
CA ARG A 35 9.79 12.88 3.96
C ARG A 35 11.29 13.09 3.86
N GLU A 36 12.07 12.53 4.77
CA GLU A 36 13.54 12.62 4.77
C GLU A 36 14.11 12.01 3.47
N LEU A 37 13.61 10.85 3.03
CA LEU A 37 14.04 10.24 1.77
C LEU A 37 13.66 11.08 0.54
N HIS A 38 12.44 11.63 0.52
CA HIS A 38 11.97 12.42 -0.62
C HIS A 38 12.71 13.76 -0.72
N ASP A 39 12.87 14.46 0.41
CA ASP A 39 13.42 15.81 0.44
C ASP A 39 14.93 15.81 0.27
N ASP A 40 15.66 14.94 1.01
CA ASP A 40 17.12 14.94 0.98
C ASP A 40 17.67 14.21 -0.26
N LEU A 41 17.24 12.96 -0.49
CA LEU A 41 17.78 12.17 -1.60
C LEU A 41 17.23 12.60 -2.95
N GLY A 42 15.96 12.99 -3.02
CA GLY A 42 15.33 13.49 -4.24
C GLY A 42 16.01 14.77 -4.74
N GLN A 43 16.28 15.72 -3.84
CA GLN A 43 16.99 16.96 -4.18
C GLN A 43 18.45 16.71 -4.57
N MET A 44 19.18 15.83 -3.87
CA MET A 44 20.56 15.50 -4.25
C MET A 44 20.63 14.84 -5.62
N LEU A 45 19.74 13.89 -5.92
CA LEU A 45 19.69 13.22 -7.22
C LEU A 45 19.34 14.19 -8.35
N ALA A 46 18.40 15.12 -8.12
CA ALA A 46 18.06 16.17 -9.08
C ALA A 46 19.25 17.11 -9.37
N SER A 47 20.02 17.47 -8.34
CA SER A 47 21.21 18.30 -8.48
C SER A 47 22.30 17.60 -9.31
N VAL A 48 22.56 16.33 -9.03
CA VAL A 48 23.54 15.53 -9.78
C VAL A 48 23.10 15.31 -11.24
N ALA A 49 21.79 15.07 -11.48
CA ALA A 49 21.25 14.98 -12.83
C ALA A 49 21.44 16.27 -13.62
N LEU A 50 21.18 17.44 -13.00
CA LEU A 50 21.41 18.75 -13.61
C LEU A 50 22.90 18.99 -13.94
N GLU A 51 23.81 18.64 -13.03
CA GLU A 51 25.26 18.74 -13.31
C GLU A 51 25.67 17.86 -14.47
N LEU A 52 25.25 16.59 -14.51
CA LEU A 52 25.55 15.70 -15.63
C LEU A 52 25.03 16.22 -16.97
N HIS A 53 23.82 16.77 -16.99
CA HIS A 53 23.25 17.37 -18.22
C HIS A 53 23.96 18.67 -18.64
N SER A 54 24.65 19.36 -17.74
CA SER A 54 25.40 20.58 -18.04
C SER A 54 26.78 20.31 -18.63
N ILE A 55 27.34 19.11 -18.45
CA ILE A 55 28.65 18.74 -18.97
C ILE A 55 28.52 18.52 -20.48
N ARG A 56 29.21 19.34 -21.26
CA ARG A 56 29.38 19.15 -22.71
C ARG A 56 30.70 18.43 -22.96
N ALA A 57 30.63 17.35 -23.69
CA ALA A 57 31.78 16.52 -23.97
C ALA A 57 32.23 16.70 -25.42
N ASP A 58 33.55 16.71 -25.64
CA ASP A 58 34.14 16.82 -26.97
C ASP A 58 34.41 15.45 -27.65
N SER A 59 33.95 14.35 -27.01
CA SER A 59 34.10 13.00 -27.54
C SER A 59 32.83 12.16 -27.39
N ALA A 60 32.49 11.39 -28.41
CA ALA A 60 31.32 10.50 -28.42
C ALA A 60 31.34 9.43 -27.29
N GLU A 61 32.54 9.02 -26.84
CA GLU A 61 32.67 8.06 -25.73
C GLU A 61 32.31 8.71 -24.40
N LEU A 62 32.67 9.94 -24.16
CA LEU A 62 32.34 10.68 -22.96
C LEU A 62 30.83 10.99 -22.91
N ASP A 63 30.24 11.38 -24.06
CA ASP A 63 28.79 11.57 -24.18
C ASP A 63 28.00 10.29 -23.84
N ALA A 64 28.47 9.12 -24.33
CA ALA A 64 27.85 7.85 -24.02
C ALA A 64 27.98 7.45 -22.54
N ARG A 65 29.07 7.83 -21.88
CA ARG A 65 29.25 7.62 -20.42
C ARG A 65 28.35 8.54 -19.60
N LEU A 66 28.23 9.80 -19.99
CA LEU A 66 27.33 10.76 -19.35
C LEU A 66 25.87 10.36 -19.51
N ALA A 67 25.45 9.93 -20.69
CA ALA A 67 24.10 9.42 -20.92
C ALA A 67 23.79 8.19 -20.04
N ARG A 68 24.74 7.28 -19.87
CA ARG A 68 24.60 6.13 -18.96
C ARG A 68 24.50 6.57 -17.50
N ALA A 69 25.29 7.54 -17.07
CA ALA A 69 25.24 8.05 -15.72
C ALA A 69 23.90 8.73 -15.43
N ALA A 70 23.39 9.55 -16.37
CA ALA A 70 22.07 10.16 -16.28
C ALA A 70 20.96 9.10 -16.15
N GLN A 71 20.97 8.03 -16.98
CA GLN A 71 20.03 6.93 -16.88
C GLN A 71 20.08 6.20 -15.52
N LEU A 72 21.27 6.02 -14.95
CA LEU A 72 21.40 5.40 -13.63
C LEU A 72 20.82 6.28 -12.52
N ILE A 73 20.97 7.60 -12.64
CA ILE A 73 20.37 8.55 -11.70
C ILE A 73 18.86 8.56 -11.81
N ASP A 74 18.32 8.53 -13.03
CA ASP A 74 16.87 8.43 -13.24
C ASP A 74 16.30 7.14 -12.64
N GLN A 75 17.00 6.01 -12.82
CA GLN A 75 16.62 4.74 -12.19
C GLN A 75 16.71 4.78 -10.67
N LEU A 76 17.74 5.42 -10.11
CA LEU A 76 17.89 5.58 -8.67
C LEU A 76 16.83 6.51 -8.10
N SER A 77 16.53 7.61 -8.79
CA SER A 77 15.43 8.52 -8.44
C SER A 77 14.09 7.81 -8.40
N ALA A 78 13.80 6.98 -9.41
CA ALA A 78 12.59 6.15 -9.43
C ALA A 78 12.55 5.18 -8.23
N ARG A 79 13.66 4.50 -7.91
CA ARG A 79 13.74 3.59 -6.75
C ARG A 79 13.57 4.30 -5.40
N VAL A 80 14.15 5.48 -5.24
CA VAL A 80 13.98 6.32 -4.04
C VAL A 80 12.53 6.78 -3.93
N HIS A 81 11.92 7.18 -5.05
CA HIS A 81 10.51 7.51 -5.11
C HIS A 81 9.62 6.33 -4.73
N ASP A 82 9.86 5.14 -5.27
CA ASP A 82 9.13 3.92 -4.93
C ASP A 82 9.29 3.54 -3.45
N ALA A 83 10.50 3.70 -2.89
CA ALA A 83 10.74 3.47 -1.48
C ALA A 83 10.01 4.49 -0.60
N ALA A 84 10.08 5.78 -0.95
CA ALA A 84 9.33 6.84 -0.29
C ALA A 84 7.82 6.60 -0.41
N TRP A 85 7.34 6.20 -1.59
CA TRP A 85 5.95 5.85 -1.84
C TRP A 85 5.47 4.69 -0.97
N SER A 86 6.26 3.63 -0.83
CA SER A 86 5.93 2.49 0.05
C SER A 86 5.82 2.89 1.53
N LEU A 87 6.46 3.99 1.92
CA LEU A 87 6.46 4.52 3.28
C LEU A 87 5.33 5.53 3.56
N ARG A 88 4.64 6.05 2.53
CA ARG A 88 3.81 7.27 2.64
C ARG A 88 2.29 7.02 2.64
N PRO A 89 1.53 7.57 3.62
CA PRO A 89 0.12 7.95 3.48
C PRO A 89 -0.11 9.48 3.46
N ALA A 90 0.86 10.31 3.07
CA ALA A 90 0.69 11.78 3.17
C ALA A 90 -0.42 12.33 2.26
N ASP A 91 -0.75 11.64 1.18
CA ASP A 91 -1.84 12.02 0.29
C ASP A 91 -3.21 11.64 0.86
N LEU A 92 -3.27 10.69 1.79
CA LEU A 92 -4.49 10.32 2.47
C LEU A 92 -5.10 11.49 3.25
N ASP A 93 -4.29 12.26 3.96
CA ASP A 93 -4.74 13.42 4.75
C ASP A 93 -5.16 14.59 3.85
N ARG A 94 -4.55 14.73 2.68
CA ARG A 94 -4.76 15.85 1.76
C ARG A 94 -5.85 15.58 0.73
N LEU A 95 -5.87 14.39 0.14
CA LEU A 95 -6.72 14.01 -0.99
C LEU A 95 -7.89 13.11 -0.60
N GLY A 96 -7.82 12.52 0.59
CA GLY A 96 -8.78 11.52 1.07
C GLY A 96 -8.53 10.11 0.54
N LEU A 97 -9.26 9.13 1.09
CA LEU A 97 -9.02 7.72 0.79
C LEU A 97 -9.28 7.35 -0.67
N ARG A 98 -10.37 7.87 -1.26
CA ARG A 98 -10.74 7.60 -2.65
C ARG A 98 -9.59 7.95 -3.61
N ALA A 99 -9.19 9.21 -3.64
CA ALA A 99 -8.15 9.68 -4.56
C ALA A 99 -6.80 8.98 -4.32
N SER A 100 -6.46 8.70 -3.05
CA SER A 100 -5.23 7.99 -2.70
C SER A 100 -5.22 6.54 -3.20
N VAL A 101 -6.36 5.85 -3.19
CA VAL A 101 -6.46 4.48 -3.73
C VAL A 101 -6.50 4.50 -5.26
N GLU A 102 -7.22 5.45 -5.89
CA GLU A 102 -7.23 5.64 -7.35
C GLU A 102 -5.81 5.85 -7.89
N ASP A 103 -4.98 6.63 -7.19
CA ASP A 103 -3.59 6.88 -7.55
C ASP A 103 -2.72 5.62 -7.43
N LEU A 104 -2.86 4.83 -6.34
CA LEU A 104 -2.19 3.54 -6.20
C LEU A 104 -2.47 2.60 -7.38
N VAL A 105 -3.74 2.50 -7.81
CA VAL A 105 -4.14 1.66 -8.94
C VAL A 105 -3.55 2.18 -10.24
N SER A 106 -3.64 3.50 -10.47
CA SER A 106 -3.11 4.15 -11.67
C SER A 106 -1.62 3.88 -11.85
N VAL A 107 -0.83 4.06 -10.79
CA VAL A 107 0.63 3.81 -10.80
C VAL A 107 0.93 2.35 -11.09
N LEU A 108 0.28 1.41 -10.42
CA LEU A 108 0.48 -0.03 -10.66
C LEU A 108 0.14 -0.42 -12.11
N CYS A 109 -1.02 0.01 -12.58
CA CYS A 109 -1.49 -0.32 -13.94
C CYS A 109 -0.57 0.27 -15.02
N ALA A 110 -0.06 1.48 -14.82
CA ALA A 110 0.92 2.09 -15.71
C ALA A 110 2.24 1.32 -15.73
N GLN A 111 2.75 0.88 -14.56
CA GLN A 111 3.97 0.09 -14.44
C GLN A 111 3.87 -1.28 -15.12
N LEU A 112 2.70 -1.93 -15.01
CA LEU A 112 2.46 -3.26 -15.58
C LEU A 112 1.97 -3.23 -17.03
N GLY A 113 1.55 -2.06 -17.55
CA GLY A 113 0.97 -1.93 -18.88
C GLY A 113 -0.38 -2.64 -19.04
N ILE A 114 -1.21 -2.68 -17.99
CA ILE A 114 -2.49 -3.38 -17.94
C ILE A 114 -3.66 -2.43 -17.63
N PRO A 115 -4.89 -2.78 -18.01
CA PRO A 115 -6.07 -2.04 -17.60
C PRO A 115 -6.38 -2.21 -16.11
N GLY A 116 -6.88 -1.13 -15.50
CA GLY A 116 -7.40 -1.11 -14.14
C GLY A 116 -8.83 -0.60 -14.13
N ASP A 117 -9.74 -1.32 -13.47
CA ASP A 117 -11.11 -0.88 -13.24
C ASP A 117 -11.25 -0.37 -11.80
N VAL A 118 -11.83 0.79 -11.66
CA VAL A 118 -11.95 1.46 -10.35
C VAL A 118 -13.37 1.96 -10.15
N ASP A 119 -14.02 1.49 -9.07
CA ASP A 119 -15.30 2.03 -8.57
C ASP A 119 -15.20 2.26 -7.06
N LEU A 120 -14.84 3.47 -6.68
CA LEU A 120 -14.55 3.88 -5.30
C LEU A 120 -15.48 4.99 -4.80
N GLU A 121 -16.66 5.16 -5.41
CA GLU A 121 -17.61 6.22 -5.03
C GLU A 121 -17.99 6.14 -3.55
N ALA A 122 -18.10 4.95 -2.99
CA ALA A 122 -18.39 4.72 -1.59
C ALA A 122 -17.33 5.30 -0.63
N LEU A 123 -16.11 5.53 -1.09
CA LEU A 123 -15.02 6.14 -0.31
C LEU A 123 -14.99 7.68 -0.35
N SER A 124 -15.94 8.31 -1.08
CA SER A 124 -16.07 9.78 -1.12
C SER A 124 -16.62 10.36 0.18
N ARG A 125 -17.25 9.52 1.02
CA ARG A 125 -17.75 9.94 2.34
C ARG A 125 -16.59 10.04 3.35
N PRO A 126 -16.67 10.95 4.32
CA PRO A 126 -15.73 10.99 5.43
C PRO A 126 -15.75 9.68 6.22
N LEU A 127 -14.57 9.15 6.49
CA LEU A 127 -14.35 7.98 7.34
C LEU A 127 -13.52 8.39 8.56
N GLU A 128 -13.66 7.64 9.66
CA GLU A 128 -12.75 7.77 10.78
C GLU A 128 -11.30 7.64 10.32
N PRO A 129 -10.37 8.50 10.76
CA PRO A 129 -8.97 8.48 10.28
C PRO A 129 -8.29 7.11 10.39
N GLU A 130 -8.56 6.37 11.47
CA GLU A 130 -8.03 5.02 11.69
C GLU A 130 -8.56 4.01 10.67
N VAL A 131 -9.83 4.15 10.27
CA VAL A 131 -10.48 3.32 9.24
C VAL A 131 -9.89 3.64 7.86
N ALA A 132 -9.82 4.92 7.51
CA ALA A 132 -9.26 5.36 6.25
C ALA A 132 -7.80 4.91 6.08
N LEU A 133 -6.96 5.08 7.10
CA LEU A 133 -5.57 4.63 7.09
C LEU A 133 -5.46 3.10 6.96
N THR A 134 -6.29 2.36 7.67
CA THR A 134 -6.26 0.88 7.61
C THR A 134 -6.66 0.39 6.22
N LEU A 135 -7.71 0.93 5.62
CA LEU A 135 -8.15 0.55 4.27
C LEU A 135 -7.11 0.94 3.20
N TYR A 136 -6.51 2.13 3.32
CA TYR A 136 -5.39 2.53 2.45
C TYR A 136 -4.23 1.53 2.50
N ARG A 137 -3.81 1.13 3.72
CA ARG A 137 -2.71 0.16 3.89
C ARG A 137 -3.05 -1.23 3.36
N ILE A 138 -4.31 -1.64 3.43
CA ILE A 138 -4.76 -2.90 2.83
C ILE A 138 -4.70 -2.81 1.30
N ALA A 139 -5.21 -1.72 0.70
CA ALA A 139 -5.13 -1.51 -0.74
C ALA A 139 -3.67 -1.49 -1.21
N GLN A 140 -2.79 -0.75 -0.52
CA GLN A 140 -1.37 -0.65 -0.84
C GLN A 140 -0.67 -2.01 -0.80
N GLU A 141 -0.88 -2.81 0.25
CA GLU A 141 -0.28 -4.15 0.39
C GLU A 141 -0.83 -5.11 -0.65
N ALA A 142 -2.14 -5.09 -0.91
CA ALA A 142 -2.79 -5.91 -1.92
C ALA A 142 -2.24 -5.61 -3.32
N LEU A 143 -2.18 -4.33 -3.71
CA LEU A 143 -1.63 -3.89 -5.00
C LEU A 143 -0.13 -4.19 -5.13
N THR A 144 0.63 -4.06 -4.05
CA THR A 144 2.05 -4.46 -4.00
C THR A 144 2.21 -5.96 -4.25
N ASN A 145 1.35 -6.79 -3.65
CA ASN A 145 1.36 -8.24 -3.85
C ASN A 145 1.00 -8.61 -5.30
N ILE A 146 0.05 -7.92 -5.90
CA ILE A 146 -0.29 -8.06 -7.32
C ILE A 146 0.94 -7.77 -8.19
N GLY A 147 1.59 -6.62 -7.99
CA GLY A 147 2.77 -6.23 -8.76
C GLY A 147 3.94 -7.20 -8.67
N LYS A 148 4.16 -7.76 -7.46
CA LYS A 148 5.29 -8.69 -7.21
C LYS A 148 5.01 -10.13 -7.64
N HIS A 149 3.76 -10.58 -7.55
CA HIS A 149 3.47 -12.02 -7.54
C HIS A 149 2.41 -12.47 -8.55
N ALA A 150 1.46 -11.61 -8.96
CA ALA A 150 0.28 -12.10 -9.66
C ALA A 150 0.47 -12.26 -11.17
N ARG A 151 1.30 -11.42 -11.83
CA ARG A 151 1.39 -11.29 -13.30
C ARG A 151 -0.01 -11.20 -13.93
N PRO A 152 -0.83 -10.22 -13.54
CA PRO A 152 -2.20 -10.12 -13.98
C PRO A 152 -2.31 -9.54 -15.38
N GLY A 153 -3.43 -9.82 -16.05
CA GLY A 153 -3.85 -9.10 -17.26
C GLY A 153 -4.81 -7.95 -16.97
N ARG A 154 -5.35 -7.86 -15.75
CA ARG A 154 -6.31 -6.85 -15.30
C ARG A 154 -6.33 -6.79 -13.78
N VAL A 155 -6.56 -5.58 -13.25
CA VAL A 155 -6.78 -5.33 -11.82
C VAL A 155 -8.12 -4.60 -11.66
N SER A 156 -8.87 -4.94 -10.62
CA SER A 156 -10.12 -4.25 -10.25
C SER A 156 -10.07 -3.85 -8.78
N VAL A 157 -10.45 -2.60 -8.48
CA VAL A 157 -10.57 -2.11 -7.11
C VAL A 157 -11.92 -1.42 -6.96
N THR A 158 -12.75 -1.96 -6.05
CA THR A 158 -14.11 -1.46 -5.84
C THR A 158 -14.39 -1.23 -4.37
N ALA A 159 -15.29 -0.30 -4.07
CA ALA A 159 -15.78 -0.06 -2.73
C ALA A 159 -17.31 0.07 -2.73
N HIS A 160 -17.97 -0.65 -1.84
CA HIS A 160 -19.42 -0.66 -1.70
C HIS A 160 -19.85 -0.56 -0.24
N ILE A 161 -21.00 0.08 -0.01
CA ILE A 161 -21.63 0.17 1.30
C ILE A 161 -23.00 -0.49 1.24
N TRP A 162 -23.27 -1.39 2.20
CA TRP A 162 -24.59 -1.98 2.45
C TRP A 162 -24.74 -2.24 3.95
N ASP A 163 -25.95 -2.07 4.47
CA ASP A 163 -26.27 -2.36 5.88
C ASP A 163 -25.23 -1.81 6.87
N ASN A 164 -24.80 -0.57 6.66
CA ASN A 164 -23.76 0.10 7.46
C ASN A 164 -22.38 -0.58 7.45
N LYS A 165 -22.14 -1.42 6.46
CA LYS A 165 -20.88 -2.14 6.25
C LYS A 165 -20.20 -1.63 4.98
N LEU A 166 -18.97 -1.19 5.09
CA LEU A 166 -18.11 -0.82 3.96
C LEU A 166 -17.23 -2.02 3.60
N ARG A 167 -17.24 -2.41 2.34
CA ARG A 167 -16.28 -3.35 1.74
C ARG A 167 -15.39 -2.61 0.78
N LEU A 168 -14.08 -2.78 0.92
CA LEU A 168 -13.09 -2.52 -0.10
C LEU A 168 -12.67 -3.86 -0.69
N ALA A 169 -12.76 -4.00 -2.01
CA ALA A 169 -12.34 -5.19 -2.75
C ALA A 169 -11.17 -4.84 -3.67
N VAL A 170 -10.12 -5.68 -3.67
CA VAL A 170 -8.97 -5.61 -4.58
C VAL A 170 -8.82 -6.96 -5.25
N GLU A 171 -8.94 -7.00 -6.57
CA GLU A 171 -9.01 -8.23 -7.35
C GLU A 171 -8.01 -8.20 -8.51
N ASP A 172 -7.38 -9.32 -8.79
CA ASP A 172 -6.55 -9.57 -9.96
C ASP A 172 -6.95 -10.87 -10.66
N ASN A 173 -6.70 -10.95 -11.96
CA ASN A 173 -6.89 -12.16 -12.75
C ASN A 173 -5.57 -12.91 -13.04
N GLY A 174 -4.59 -12.77 -12.16
CA GLY A 174 -3.27 -13.35 -12.34
C GLY A 174 -3.16 -14.83 -11.95
N HIS A 175 -1.98 -15.23 -11.49
CA HIS A 175 -1.70 -16.65 -11.23
C HIS A 175 -2.42 -17.22 -10.00
N GLY A 176 -2.84 -16.37 -9.06
CA GLY A 176 -3.34 -16.83 -7.77
C GLY A 176 -2.33 -17.73 -7.04
N PHE A 177 -2.75 -18.30 -5.93
CA PHE A 177 -1.93 -19.24 -5.15
C PHE A 177 -2.81 -20.30 -4.47
N ASP A 178 -2.16 -21.31 -3.91
CA ASP A 178 -2.84 -22.35 -3.14
C ASP A 178 -3.11 -21.83 -1.72
N GLY A 179 -4.35 -21.50 -1.43
CA GLY A 179 -4.79 -20.98 -0.12
C GLY A 179 -4.59 -21.94 1.05
N THR A 180 -4.24 -23.20 0.79
CA THR A 180 -4.03 -24.24 1.83
C THR A 180 -2.58 -24.37 2.27
N VAL A 181 -1.62 -23.69 1.59
CA VAL A 181 -0.19 -23.81 1.89
C VAL A 181 0.15 -23.10 3.20
N ALA A 182 0.84 -23.84 4.11
CA ALA A 182 1.30 -23.36 5.41
C ALA A 182 2.20 -22.11 5.35
N PRO A 183 2.30 -21.30 6.43
CA PRO A 183 2.85 -19.95 6.43
C PRO A 183 4.32 -19.89 6.00
N GLY A 184 4.56 -19.29 4.83
CA GLY A 184 5.87 -18.85 4.34
C GLY A 184 5.95 -17.32 4.33
N SER A 185 7.05 -16.76 3.85
CA SER A 185 7.30 -15.30 3.82
C SER A 185 6.22 -14.46 3.10
N HIS A 186 5.47 -15.05 2.19
CA HIS A 186 4.35 -14.42 1.48
C HIS A 186 3.10 -14.20 2.36
N HIS A 187 3.02 -14.85 3.52
CA HIS A 187 1.87 -14.76 4.42
C HIS A 187 1.99 -13.64 5.46
N LEU A 188 3.17 -13.01 5.60
CA LEU A 188 3.36 -11.90 6.53
C LEU A 188 2.49 -10.68 6.14
N GLY A 189 2.37 -10.38 4.84
CA GLY A 189 1.52 -9.32 4.33
C GLY A 189 0.04 -9.56 4.61
N LEU A 190 -0.47 -10.77 4.29
CA LEU A 190 -1.86 -11.16 4.53
C LEU A 190 -2.19 -11.20 6.03
N ALA A 191 -1.29 -11.75 6.84
CA ALA A 191 -1.45 -11.77 8.30
C ALA A 191 -1.48 -10.34 8.86
N GLY A 192 -0.59 -9.47 8.42
CA GLY A 192 -0.55 -8.06 8.82
C GLY A 192 -1.80 -7.28 8.42
N MET A 193 -2.36 -7.52 7.22
CA MET A 193 -3.64 -6.95 6.79
C MET A 193 -4.78 -7.41 7.71
N LYS A 194 -4.85 -8.72 8.01
CA LYS A 194 -5.87 -9.29 8.89
C LYS A 194 -5.80 -8.73 10.31
N GLU A 195 -4.60 -8.62 10.86
CA GLU A 195 -4.38 -8.06 12.20
C GLU A 195 -4.81 -6.58 12.27
N ARG A 196 -4.39 -5.75 11.30
CA ARG A 196 -4.76 -4.33 11.23
C ARG A 196 -6.27 -4.15 11.15
N LEU A 197 -6.92 -4.92 10.28
CA LEU A 197 -8.37 -4.83 10.11
C LEU A 197 -9.12 -5.26 11.37
N ALA A 198 -8.66 -6.31 12.03
CA ALA A 198 -9.23 -6.77 13.30
C ALA A 198 -9.11 -5.75 14.45
N LEU A 199 -8.10 -4.86 14.42
CA LEU A 199 -7.96 -3.79 15.43
C LEU A 199 -9.08 -2.76 15.36
N ILE A 200 -9.60 -2.49 14.16
CA ILE A 200 -10.73 -1.57 13.95
C ILE A 200 -12.08 -2.30 13.91
N GLY A 201 -12.12 -3.58 14.28
CA GLY A 201 -13.34 -4.38 14.30
C GLY A 201 -13.78 -4.91 12.94
N GLY A 202 -12.93 -4.80 11.91
CA GLY A 202 -13.20 -5.29 10.57
C GLY A 202 -12.77 -6.76 10.37
N GLU A 203 -13.09 -7.28 9.19
CA GLU A 203 -12.80 -8.67 8.78
C GLU A 203 -12.15 -8.69 7.40
N LEU A 204 -11.10 -9.51 7.24
CA LEU A 204 -10.42 -9.74 5.96
C LEU A 204 -10.78 -11.12 5.42
N THR A 205 -11.29 -11.14 4.19
CA THR A 205 -11.51 -12.37 3.42
C THR A 205 -10.57 -12.39 2.23
N VAL A 206 -9.95 -13.53 1.95
CA VAL A 206 -9.07 -13.75 0.79
C VAL A 206 -9.59 -14.94 0.01
N GLU A 207 -9.89 -14.72 -1.25
CA GLU A 207 -10.29 -15.75 -2.20
C GLU A 207 -9.21 -15.89 -3.26
N THR A 208 -8.64 -17.06 -3.43
CA THR A 208 -7.59 -17.31 -4.40
C THR A 208 -7.57 -18.78 -4.82
N ALA A 209 -7.21 -19.02 -6.07
CA ALA A 209 -6.92 -20.35 -6.59
C ALA A 209 -5.88 -20.25 -7.71
N LYS A 210 -5.06 -21.28 -7.88
CA LYS A 210 -4.06 -21.32 -8.97
C LYS A 210 -4.70 -21.10 -10.33
N GLY A 211 -4.21 -20.11 -11.07
CA GLY A 211 -4.69 -19.72 -12.40
C GLY A 211 -6.04 -18.97 -12.40
N LYS A 212 -6.52 -18.55 -11.22
CA LYS A 212 -7.80 -17.81 -11.10
C LYS A 212 -7.65 -16.40 -10.55
N GLY A 213 -6.40 -15.99 -10.22
CA GLY A 213 -6.13 -14.72 -9.58
C GLY A 213 -6.41 -14.73 -8.08
N THR A 214 -6.47 -13.53 -7.50
CA THR A 214 -6.73 -13.32 -6.08
C THR A 214 -7.73 -12.20 -5.89
N ALA A 215 -8.66 -12.37 -4.95
CA ALA A 215 -9.55 -11.33 -4.46
C ALA A 215 -9.36 -11.15 -2.95
N ILE A 216 -9.17 -9.91 -2.53
CA ILE A 216 -9.03 -9.49 -1.13
C ILE A 216 -10.21 -8.58 -0.80
N TYR A 217 -10.99 -8.96 0.21
CA TYR A 217 -12.13 -8.20 0.70
C TYR A 217 -11.85 -7.71 2.11
N ALA A 218 -11.90 -6.40 2.30
CA ALA A 218 -11.77 -5.76 3.61
C ALA A 218 -13.12 -5.16 4.01
N ASP A 219 -13.74 -5.76 5.01
CA ASP A 219 -15.05 -5.37 5.54
C ASP A 219 -14.90 -4.60 6.85
N VAL A 220 -15.56 -3.44 6.95
CA VAL A 220 -15.56 -2.59 8.15
C VAL A 220 -16.99 -2.14 8.45
N LEU A 221 -17.41 -2.22 9.72
CA LEU A 221 -18.66 -1.59 10.18
C LEU A 221 -18.42 -0.08 10.30
N LEU A 222 -19.32 0.69 9.72
CA LEU A 222 -19.31 2.14 9.83
C LEU A 222 -20.03 2.55 11.11
N SER A 223 -19.44 3.48 11.85
CA SER A 223 -20.11 4.14 12.97
C SER A 223 -21.14 5.14 12.41
N ASP A 224 -22.28 5.23 13.03
CA ASP A 224 -23.33 6.20 12.71
C ASP A 224 -22.86 7.64 12.94
#